data_206e47d2812c226830fb6d22b2f63ff3
#
_entry.id   206e47d2812c226830fb6d22b2f63ff3
#
_cell.length_a   1.000
_cell.length_b   1.000
_cell.length_c   1.000
_cell.angle_alpha   90.00
_cell.angle_beta   90.00
_cell.angle_gamma   90.00
#
_symmetry.space_group_name_H-M   'P 1'
#
loop_
_entity.id
_entity.type
_entity.pdbx_description
1 polymer ?
#
loop_
_entity_poly.entity_id
_entity_poly.type
_entity_poly.pdbx_seq_one_letter_code
_entity_poly.pdbx_strand_id
1 'polypeptide(L)'
;MWISRTAGLCAAVLGFSAAARAEAPLSAIDWLSQSVATPAAMPVLPKAVEPAVSHGALPGEISVQSIDGPSVDAVGLLPVSVTGLPRDLWGPTPTADLVALIRAQPAAAMPALKQLVQSLLLAELDPPVDSDGRGLLFLARIDRLLEIGALDPAMALLDQAGTTNPETFRRWFDVALLTGAEDRTCATLRDRPDVAPTIPATIFCLAQNGDWAAAATTLHSALALGAIDAGEEALLSRFLDPELFEGEPPLPVPTRLSPLNWRMMEAIGQPLATNALPLAFAHGDLRANTGWKGQIEAAERLTRSGALGPNRLLGLYDAGKPAASGSVWDRAAAMQAFDRDLAAKDPDALAVSLPRVWAQMVDAELEVAFADLFGESLAKLPLHGAAAALAFRIGLLSPAYEAVALDRPGGSVDENFWAAVARGDLASAAPADQLGTTIRDGFTRAPPPDLAALIAERRLGEVILRSTLLISKGAVGEVADISAGLSGLRAVGLEDAARRAALQLLLLERRG
;
A
#
# COMPACT_ATOMS: atom_id res chain seq x y z
N MET A 1 -41.36 -67.23 -9.93
CA MET A 1 -42.21 -67.16 -8.72
C MET A 1 -41.67 -66.04 -7.83
N TRP A 2 -42.57 -65.12 -7.63
CA TRP A 2 -42.66 -64.01 -6.67
C TRP A 2 -41.86 -62.77 -6.91
N ILE A 3 -42.64 -61.78 -7.33
CA ILE A 3 -42.47 -60.38 -7.46
C ILE A 3 -42.66 -59.73 -6.05
N SER A 4 -41.82 -58.78 -5.71
CA SER A 4 -42.21 -57.74 -4.76
C SER A 4 -41.65 -56.40 -5.15
N ARG A 5 -42.57 -55.49 -5.48
CA ARG A 5 -42.36 -54.06 -5.73
C ARG A 5 -42.23 -53.36 -4.36
N THR A 6 -41.21 -52.50 -4.22
CA THR A 6 -41.28 -51.39 -3.26
C THR A 6 -40.91 -50.11 -3.95
N ALA A 7 -41.89 -49.23 -4.02
CA ALA A 7 -41.75 -47.86 -4.44
C ALA A 7 -41.01 -47.08 -3.34
N GLY A 8 -39.90 -46.48 -3.70
CA GLY A 8 -39.14 -45.54 -2.82
C GLY A 8 -39.40 -44.12 -3.27
N LEU A 9 -39.97 -43.31 -2.39
CA LEU A 9 -40.17 -41.88 -2.50
C LEU A 9 -38.83 -41.16 -2.65
N CYS A 10 -38.60 -40.44 -3.76
CA CYS A 10 -37.57 -39.44 -3.87
C CYS A 10 -38.01 -38.16 -3.15
N ALA A 11 -37.53 -37.92 -1.94
CA ALA A 11 -37.62 -36.62 -1.30
C ALA A 11 -36.51 -35.71 -1.87
N ALA A 12 -36.91 -34.73 -2.66
CA ALA A 12 -36.04 -33.64 -3.11
C ALA A 12 -35.68 -32.74 -1.93
N VAL A 13 -34.47 -32.86 -1.43
CA VAL A 13 -33.90 -31.91 -0.48
C VAL A 13 -33.42 -30.69 -1.29
N LEU A 14 -34.21 -29.64 -1.29
CA LEU A 14 -33.78 -28.32 -1.73
C LEU A 14 -32.77 -27.77 -0.74
N GLY A 15 -31.48 -27.95 -1.03
CA GLY A 15 -30.40 -27.31 -0.31
C GLY A 15 -30.42 -25.81 -0.59
N PHE A 16 -30.84 -25.04 0.40
CA PHE A 16 -30.57 -23.60 0.43
C PHE A 16 -29.05 -23.42 0.59
N SER A 17 -28.37 -23.14 -0.52
CA SER A 17 -27.01 -22.60 -0.48
C SER A 17 -27.10 -21.17 0.05
N ALA A 18 -26.89 -21.01 1.36
CA ALA A 18 -26.57 -19.71 1.92
C ALA A 18 -25.24 -19.28 1.28
N ALA A 19 -25.31 -18.36 0.33
CA ALA A 19 -24.12 -17.66 -0.14
C ALA A 19 -23.51 -16.94 1.06
N ALA A 20 -22.42 -17.46 1.61
CA ALA A 20 -21.58 -16.73 2.54
C ALA A 20 -21.12 -15.49 1.79
N ARG A 21 -21.72 -14.34 2.12
CA ARG A 21 -21.14 -13.05 1.73
C ARG A 21 -19.82 -12.97 2.46
N ALA A 22 -18.73 -13.03 1.72
CA ALA A 22 -17.43 -12.60 2.24
C ALA A 22 -17.61 -11.14 2.66
N GLU A 23 -17.43 -10.84 3.94
CA GLU A 23 -17.30 -9.45 4.39
C GLU A 23 -16.15 -8.82 3.61
N ALA A 24 -16.40 -7.64 3.06
CA ALA A 24 -15.34 -6.89 2.39
C ALA A 24 -14.19 -6.66 3.38
N PRO A 25 -12.93 -6.85 2.98
CA PRO A 25 -11.79 -6.63 3.86
C PRO A 25 -11.85 -5.19 4.42
N LEU A 26 -11.56 -5.04 5.70
CA LEU A 26 -11.49 -3.73 6.36
C LEU A 26 -10.52 -2.84 5.57
N SER A 27 -10.96 -1.66 5.15
CA SER A 27 -10.07 -0.74 4.45
C SER A 27 -9.05 -0.14 5.43
N ALA A 28 -7.83 0.09 4.96
CA ALA A 28 -6.80 0.75 5.77
C ALA A 28 -7.25 2.14 6.25
N ILE A 29 -8.09 2.81 5.45
CA ILE A 29 -8.68 4.11 5.79
C ILE A 29 -9.64 3.98 6.97
N ASP A 30 -10.42 2.90 7.05
CA ASP A 30 -11.40 2.73 8.12
C ASP A 30 -10.75 2.57 9.49
N TRP A 31 -9.70 1.76 9.62
CA TRP A 31 -9.01 1.65 10.90
C TRP A 31 -8.18 2.90 11.21
N LEU A 32 -7.55 3.54 10.22
CA LEU A 32 -6.88 4.84 10.37
C LEU A 32 -7.86 5.92 10.80
N SER A 33 -9.02 6.02 10.13
CA SER A 33 -10.06 6.98 10.50
C SER A 33 -10.62 6.73 11.89
N GLN A 34 -10.70 5.47 12.32
CA GLN A 34 -11.18 5.10 13.64
C GLN A 34 -10.11 5.28 14.72
N SER A 35 -8.83 5.04 14.39
CA SER A 35 -7.71 5.38 15.29
C SER A 35 -7.53 6.89 15.44
N VAL A 36 -7.96 7.67 14.43
CA VAL A 36 -8.03 9.15 14.45
C VAL A 36 -9.33 9.67 15.09
N ALA A 37 -10.38 8.83 15.24
CA ALA A 37 -11.58 9.24 15.95
C ALA A 37 -11.25 9.51 17.41
N THR A 38 -11.10 10.75 17.73
CA THR A 38 -10.97 11.47 18.99
C THR A 38 -10.57 10.62 20.20
N PRO A 39 -9.49 10.97 20.92
CA PRO A 39 -9.34 10.55 22.32
C PRO A 39 -10.70 10.76 22.98
N ALA A 40 -11.26 9.74 23.63
CA ALA A 40 -12.44 9.96 24.43
C ALA A 40 -12.13 11.14 25.35
N ALA A 41 -12.78 12.26 25.11
CA ALA A 41 -12.60 13.42 25.97
C ALA A 41 -12.82 12.92 27.39
N MET A 42 -11.80 13.04 28.24
CA MET A 42 -11.96 12.72 29.65
C MET A 42 -13.22 13.40 30.11
N PRO A 43 -14.19 12.68 30.74
CA PRO A 43 -15.38 13.32 31.25
C PRO A 43 -14.92 14.42 32.22
N VAL A 44 -15.08 15.66 31.79
CA VAL A 44 -14.86 16.80 32.67
C VAL A 44 -15.88 16.63 33.79
N LEU A 45 -15.42 16.37 35.01
CA LEU A 45 -16.26 16.39 36.18
C LEU A 45 -17.06 17.69 36.14
N PRO A 46 -18.39 17.65 36.35
CA PRO A 46 -19.21 18.83 36.25
C PRO A 46 -18.68 19.87 37.22
N LYS A 47 -18.04 20.91 36.72
CA LYS A 47 -17.67 22.08 37.46
C LYS A 47 -18.97 22.71 37.96
N ALA A 48 -19.05 23.00 39.25
CA ALA A 48 -20.17 23.71 39.82
C ALA A 48 -20.55 24.89 38.89
N VAL A 49 -21.83 24.99 38.56
CA VAL A 49 -22.36 26.04 37.68
C VAL A 49 -22.17 27.37 38.36
N GLU A 50 -21.10 28.08 38.01
CA GLU A 50 -21.00 29.51 38.31
C GLU A 50 -21.89 30.26 37.30
N PRO A 51 -22.59 31.33 37.74
CA PRO A 51 -23.44 32.11 36.85
C PRO A 51 -22.61 32.74 35.73
N ALA A 52 -23.13 32.65 34.49
CA ALA A 52 -22.48 33.09 33.27
C ALA A 52 -21.99 34.54 33.37
N VAL A 53 -20.70 34.72 33.33
CA VAL A 53 -20.06 36.00 33.02
C VAL A 53 -20.13 36.15 31.50
N SER A 54 -20.67 37.30 31.05
CA SER A 54 -21.02 37.65 29.67
C SER A 54 -20.17 36.99 28.57
N HIS A 55 -20.85 36.41 27.54
CA HIS A 55 -20.31 35.69 26.39
C HIS A 55 -19.48 36.54 25.39
N GLY A 56 -18.73 37.56 25.84
CA GLY A 56 -18.01 38.47 24.95
C GLY A 56 -16.51 38.50 25.07
N ALA A 57 -15.89 37.71 25.95
CA ALA A 57 -14.46 37.83 26.24
C ALA A 57 -13.66 36.52 26.30
N LEU A 58 -14.09 35.47 25.58
CA LEU A 58 -13.19 34.37 25.31
C LEU A 58 -12.27 34.82 24.17
N PRO A 59 -10.93 34.90 24.39
CA PRO A 59 -10.01 35.05 23.27
C PRO A 59 -10.24 33.86 22.31
N GLY A 60 -10.39 34.13 21.00
CA GLY A 60 -10.32 33.07 20.02
C GLY A 60 -9.04 32.27 20.28
N GLU A 61 -9.07 30.94 20.04
CA GLU A 61 -7.87 30.13 20.11
C GLU A 61 -6.78 30.78 19.27
N ILE A 62 -5.80 31.38 19.96
CA ILE A 62 -4.61 31.91 19.30
C ILE A 62 -3.73 30.69 19.07
N SER A 63 -3.82 30.11 17.90
CA SER A 63 -2.80 29.18 17.42
C SER A 63 -1.54 30.00 17.15
N VAL A 64 -0.59 29.99 18.08
CA VAL A 64 0.74 30.57 17.86
C VAL A 64 1.49 29.58 17.00
N GLN A 65 1.45 29.78 15.69
CA GLN A 65 2.41 29.15 14.79
C GLN A 65 3.68 29.99 14.74
N SER A 66 4.84 29.34 14.85
CA SER A 66 6.11 29.95 14.54
C SER A 66 6.08 30.37 13.06
N ILE A 67 6.18 31.65 12.80
CA ILE A 67 6.22 32.22 11.44
C ILE A 67 7.46 31.73 10.66
N ASP A 68 8.44 31.14 11.33
CA ASP A 68 9.75 30.74 10.78
C ASP A 68 10.04 29.22 10.84
N GLY A 69 9.10 28.38 11.22
CA GLY A 69 9.30 26.92 11.20
C GLY A 69 8.94 26.31 9.85
N PRO A 70 9.77 25.38 9.29
CA PRO A 70 9.40 24.70 8.05
C PRO A 70 8.09 23.92 8.24
N SER A 71 7.12 24.13 7.32
CA SER A 71 5.87 23.38 7.34
C SER A 71 6.14 21.88 7.21
N VAL A 72 5.49 21.05 8.02
CA VAL A 72 5.59 19.58 7.89
C VAL A 72 5.11 19.08 6.53
N ASP A 73 4.26 19.85 5.82
CA ASP A 73 3.83 19.53 4.45
C ASP A 73 4.98 19.55 3.45
N ALA A 74 6.10 20.23 3.75
CA ALA A 74 7.31 20.26 2.92
C ALA A 74 8.23 19.04 3.13
N VAL A 75 8.03 18.27 4.20
CA VAL A 75 8.89 17.12 4.51
C VAL A 75 8.79 16.05 3.42
N GLY A 76 9.93 15.58 2.94
CA GLY A 76 10.04 14.53 1.92
C GLY A 76 11.35 13.79 2.03
N LEU A 77 11.41 12.57 1.47
CA LEU A 77 12.60 11.71 1.46
C LEU A 77 13.34 11.77 0.12
N LEU A 78 12.64 12.16 -0.94
CA LEU A 78 13.17 12.15 -2.29
C LEU A 78 13.38 13.58 -2.80
N PRO A 79 14.62 14.05 -2.91
CA PRO A 79 14.91 15.39 -3.41
C PRO A 79 14.60 15.52 -4.92
N VAL A 80 14.50 16.74 -5.41
CA VAL A 80 14.28 17.07 -6.83
C VAL A 80 15.25 16.35 -7.77
N SER A 81 16.50 16.19 -7.37
CA SER A 81 17.52 15.48 -8.15
C SER A 81 17.22 14.00 -8.41
N VAL A 82 16.37 13.40 -7.57
CA VAL A 82 15.94 12.00 -7.70
C VAL A 82 14.60 11.91 -8.41
N THR A 83 13.65 12.79 -8.07
CA THR A 83 12.29 12.73 -8.61
C THR A 83 12.14 13.44 -9.96
N GLY A 84 12.98 14.43 -10.23
CA GLY A 84 12.81 15.36 -11.36
C GLY A 84 11.60 16.30 -11.23
N LEU A 85 10.85 16.21 -10.13
CA LEU A 85 9.65 17.04 -9.90
C LEU A 85 10.06 18.45 -9.42
N PRO A 86 9.45 19.53 -9.93
CA PRO A 86 9.72 20.86 -9.43
C PRO A 86 9.19 21.04 -8.00
N ARG A 87 9.89 21.81 -7.16
CA ARG A 87 9.50 22.02 -5.77
C ARG A 87 8.10 22.63 -5.62
N ASP A 88 7.74 23.53 -6.53
CA ASP A 88 6.44 24.20 -6.60
C ASP A 88 5.34 23.38 -7.29
N LEU A 89 5.46 22.05 -7.29
CA LEU A 89 4.60 21.11 -8.02
C LEU A 89 3.10 21.30 -7.73
N TRP A 90 2.76 21.65 -6.49
CA TRP A 90 1.37 21.82 -6.09
C TRP A 90 0.73 23.11 -6.65
N GLY A 91 1.56 24.13 -6.93
CA GLY A 91 1.10 25.41 -7.44
C GLY A 91 -0.03 26.01 -6.59
N PRO A 92 -1.04 26.62 -7.20
CA PRO A 92 -2.21 27.17 -6.50
C PRO A 92 -3.31 26.14 -6.18
N THR A 93 -3.03 24.84 -6.26
CA THR A 93 -4.03 23.80 -5.94
C THR A 93 -4.35 23.82 -4.45
N PRO A 94 -5.65 23.91 -4.06
CA PRO A 94 -6.04 23.88 -2.66
C PRO A 94 -5.63 22.58 -1.97
N THR A 95 -5.17 22.67 -0.72
CA THR A 95 -4.78 21.50 0.09
C THR A 95 -5.89 20.45 0.16
N ALA A 96 -7.15 20.88 0.31
CA ALA A 96 -8.29 19.97 0.38
C ALA A 96 -8.47 19.13 -0.90
N ASP A 97 -8.23 19.72 -2.07
CA ASP A 97 -8.31 19.04 -3.36
C ASP A 97 -7.18 18.01 -3.51
N LEU A 98 -5.95 18.37 -3.11
CA LEU A 98 -4.81 17.45 -3.10
C LEU A 98 -5.06 16.26 -2.18
N VAL A 99 -5.54 16.50 -0.97
CA VAL A 99 -5.92 15.45 0.00
C VAL A 99 -6.98 14.52 -0.59
N ALA A 100 -8.02 15.08 -1.22
CA ALA A 100 -9.07 14.28 -1.85
C ALA A 100 -8.53 13.43 -3.01
N LEU A 101 -7.67 13.98 -3.86
CA LEU A 101 -7.05 13.28 -4.99
C LEU A 101 -6.09 12.17 -4.55
N ILE A 102 -5.31 12.39 -3.49
CA ILE A 102 -4.42 11.36 -2.92
C ILE A 102 -5.24 10.19 -2.38
N ARG A 103 -6.31 10.48 -1.63
CA ARG A 103 -7.21 9.44 -1.10
C ARG A 103 -7.97 8.68 -2.19
N ALA A 104 -8.28 9.34 -3.29
CA ALA A 104 -9.00 8.73 -4.41
C ALA A 104 -8.14 7.77 -5.25
N GLN A 105 -6.81 7.74 -5.09
CA GLN A 105 -5.96 6.83 -5.86
C GLN A 105 -6.35 5.38 -5.60
N PRO A 106 -6.61 4.53 -6.63
CA PRO A 106 -6.99 3.15 -6.40
C PRO A 106 -5.83 2.30 -5.89
N ALA A 107 -6.11 1.44 -4.91
CA ALA A 107 -5.11 0.49 -4.40
C ALA A 107 -4.72 -0.57 -5.45
N ALA A 108 -5.66 -0.91 -6.34
CA ALA A 108 -5.48 -1.89 -7.41
C ALA A 108 -4.90 -1.30 -8.72
N ALA A 109 -4.37 -0.07 -8.70
CA ALA A 109 -3.75 0.53 -9.89
C ALA A 109 -2.57 -0.31 -10.41
N MET A 110 -2.23 -0.12 -11.68
CA MET A 110 -1.05 -0.75 -12.29
C MET A 110 0.25 -0.36 -11.57
N PRO A 111 1.26 -1.25 -11.53
CA PRO A 111 2.53 -1.00 -10.83
C PRO A 111 3.21 0.33 -11.21
N ALA A 112 3.23 0.72 -12.49
CA ALA A 112 3.81 1.99 -12.92
C ALA A 112 3.12 3.22 -12.28
N LEU A 113 1.79 3.19 -12.17
CA LEU A 113 1.03 4.27 -11.55
C LEU A 113 1.21 4.28 -10.03
N LYS A 114 1.25 3.10 -9.38
CA LYS A 114 1.57 2.98 -7.95
C LYS A 114 2.95 3.57 -7.65
N GLN A 115 3.96 3.25 -8.46
CA GLN A 115 5.32 3.75 -8.32
C GLN A 115 5.37 5.28 -8.49
N LEU A 116 4.66 5.82 -9.48
CA LEU A 116 4.57 7.27 -9.69
C LEU A 116 3.92 7.97 -8.48
N VAL A 117 2.78 7.47 -8.01
CA VAL A 117 2.09 8.02 -6.84
C VAL A 117 2.96 7.91 -5.60
N GLN A 118 3.62 6.78 -5.36
CA GLN A 118 4.51 6.60 -4.23
C GLN A 118 5.70 7.57 -4.28
N SER A 119 6.30 7.77 -5.45
CA SER A 119 7.36 8.78 -5.64
C SER A 119 6.87 10.18 -5.30
N LEU A 120 5.64 10.53 -5.70
CA LEU A 120 5.00 11.80 -5.37
C LEU A 120 4.75 11.96 -3.86
N LEU A 121 4.28 10.89 -3.19
CA LEU A 121 4.06 10.89 -1.74
C LEU A 121 5.36 11.07 -0.95
N LEU A 122 6.49 10.65 -1.50
CA LEU A 122 7.81 10.71 -0.86
C LEU A 122 8.64 11.94 -1.26
N ALA A 123 8.20 12.68 -2.29
CA ALA A 123 8.93 13.83 -2.81
C ALA A 123 9.05 14.98 -1.79
N GLU A 124 10.21 15.64 -1.79
CA GLU A 124 10.44 16.90 -1.07
C GLU A 124 9.91 18.05 -1.92
N LEU A 125 8.77 18.60 -1.54
CA LEU A 125 8.04 19.64 -2.28
C LEU A 125 7.70 20.82 -1.36
N ASP A 126 7.56 22.00 -1.94
CA ASP A 126 7.07 23.15 -1.19
C ASP A 126 5.61 22.92 -0.79
N PRO A 127 5.17 23.40 0.41
CA PRO A 127 3.80 23.20 0.85
C PRO A 127 2.81 23.92 -0.09
N PRO A 128 1.55 23.46 -0.15
CA PRO A 128 0.49 24.19 -0.85
C PRO A 128 0.38 25.64 -0.34
N VAL A 129 -0.06 26.56 -1.21
CA VAL A 129 -0.14 28.00 -0.88
C VAL A 129 -1.12 28.33 0.26
N ASP A 130 -2.10 27.43 0.50
CA ASP A 130 -3.08 27.54 1.58
C ASP A 130 -2.77 26.63 2.78
N SER A 131 -1.54 26.07 2.85
CA SER A 131 -1.11 25.28 4.01
C SER A 131 -1.12 26.14 5.28
N ASP A 132 -1.85 25.68 6.28
CA ASP A 132 -2.05 26.38 7.56
C ASP A 132 -1.17 25.85 8.70
N GLY A 133 -0.16 25.03 8.37
CA GLY A 133 0.78 24.43 9.31
C GLY A 133 0.23 23.22 10.09
N ARG A 134 -1.05 22.85 9.91
CA ARG A 134 -1.62 21.64 10.52
C ARG A 134 -1.12 20.34 9.88
N GLY A 135 -0.42 20.42 8.75
CA GLY A 135 0.14 19.27 8.07
C GLY A 135 -0.90 18.35 7.41
N LEU A 136 -2.01 18.90 6.92
CA LEU A 136 -3.10 18.11 6.36
C LEU A 136 -2.66 17.30 5.14
N LEU A 137 -1.81 17.88 4.26
CA LEU A 137 -1.27 17.18 3.12
C LEU A 137 -0.26 16.11 3.56
N PHE A 138 0.60 16.41 4.53
CA PHE A 138 1.55 15.47 5.09
C PHE A 138 0.82 14.25 5.68
N LEU A 139 -0.21 14.47 6.50
CA LEU A 139 -1.00 13.39 7.08
C LEU A 139 -1.69 12.53 6.00
N ALA A 140 -2.23 13.14 4.95
CA ALA A 140 -2.82 12.39 3.84
C ALA A 140 -1.79 11.55 3.08
N ARG A 141 -0.55 12.04 2.93
CA ARG A 141 0.57 11.29 2.33
C ARG A 141 0.92 10.08 3.20
N ILE A 142 1.03 10.27 4.52
CA ILE A 142 1.29 9.17 5.46
C ILE A 142 0.14 8.16 5.42
N ASP A 143 -1.11 8.58 5.53
CA ASP A 143 -2.28 7.71 5.50
C ASP A 143 -2.30 6.85 4.23
N ARG A 144 -1.96 7.45 3.08
CA ARG A 144 -1.87 6.71 1.82
C ARG A 144 -0.73 5.69 1.80
N LEU A 145 0.45 6.04 2.34
CA LEU A 145 1.57 5.09 2.48
C LEU A 145 1.19 3.90 3.36
N LEU A 146 0.48 4.14 4.47
CA LEU A 146 -0.02 3.08 5.35
C LEU A 146 -1.03 2.19 4.64
N GLU A 147 -1.94 2.76 3.87
CA GLU A 147 -2.95 2.03 3.11
C GLU A 147 -2.32 1.05 2.09
N ILE A 148 -1.29 1.49 1.37
CA ILE A 148 -0.56 0.63 0.44
C ILE A 148 0.47 -0.28 1.11
N GLY A 149 0.61 -0.23 2.43
CA GLY A 149 1.56 -1.04 3.20
C GLY A 149 3.00 -0.54 3.18
N ALA A 150 3.27 0.67 2.70
CA ALA A 150 4.62 1.25 2.63
C ALA A 150 5.07 1.80 3.99
N LEU A 151 5.23 0.91 4.99
CA LEU A 151 5.49 1.30 6.37
C LEU A 151 6.90 1.87 6.59
N ASP A 152 7.93 1.28 5.96
CA ASP A 152 9.31 1.76 6.11
C ASP A 152 9.46 3.23 5.66
N PRO A 153 9.00 3.65 4.46
CA PRO A 153 9.05 5.06 4.07
C PRO A 153 8.10 5.95 4.88
N ALA A 154 6.93 5.45 5.33
CA ALA A 154 6.06 6.20 6.23
C ALA A 154 6.75 6.49 7.57
N MET A 155 7.42 5.51 8.16
CA MET A 155 8.22 5.66 9.37
C MET A 155 9.31 6.72 9.18
N ALA A 156 10.08 6.63 8.08
CA ALA A 156 11.15 7.58 7.78
C ALA A 156 10.64 9.03 7.62
N LEU A 157 9.48 9.23 6.96
CA LEU A 157 8.84 10.55 6.87
C LEU A 157 8.41 11.08 8.22
N LEU A 158 7.81 10.23 9.06
CA LEU A 158 7.39 10.59 10.41
C LEU A 158 8.57 10.92 11.32
N ASP A 159 9.66 10.15 11.24
CA ASP A 159 10.92 10.42 11.96
C ASP A 159 11.50 11.79 11.55
N GLN A 160 11.45 12.13 10.25
CA GLN A 160 11.96 13.42 9.74
C GLN A 160 11.06 14.60 10.13
N ALA A 161 9.73 14.42 10.12
CA ALA A 161 8.78 15.45 10.51
C ALA A 161 8.77 15.74 12.01
N GLY A 162 9.24 14.79 12.81
CA GLY A 162 9.13 14.82 14.26
C GLY A 162 7.77 14.35 14.77
N THR A 163 7.78 13.78 15.97
CA THR A 163 6.63 13.11 16.58
C THR A 163 6.07 13.88 17.79
N THR A 164 6.24 15.18 17.79
CA THR A 164 5.79 16.05 18.89
C THR A 164 4.29 16.41 18.83
N ASN A 165 3.67 16.20 17.67
CA ASN A 165 2.24 16.41 17.47
C ASN A 165 1.48 15.08 17.69
N PRO A 166 0.35 15.06 18.42
CA PRO A 166 -0.45 13.84 18.65
C PRO A 166 -0.86 13.11 17.38
N GLU A 167 -1.16 13.82 16.28
CA GLU A 167 -1.56 13.20 15.01
C GLU A 167 -0.41 12.48 14.31
N THR A 168 0.79 13.04 14.31
CA THR A 168 1.99 12.39 13.77
C THR A 168 2.44 11.26 14.69
N PHE A 169 2.38 11.46 16.02
CA PHE A 169 2.75 10.44 16.99
C PHE A 169 1.87 9.20 16.89
N ARG A 170 0.56 9.36 16.74
CA ARG A 170 -0.38 8.23 16.58
C ARG A 170 0.03 7.34 15.41
N ARG A 171 0.26 7.92 14.23
CA ARG A 171 0.66 7.17 13.03
C ARG A 171 2.01 6.49 13.20
N TRP A 172 2.94 7.18 13.85
CA TRP A 172 4.26 6.63 14.17
C TRP A 172 4.15 5.43 15.12
N PHE A 173 3.28 5.52 16.13
CA PHE A 173 2.98 4.43 17.06
C PHE A 173 2.35 3.22 16.34
N ASP A 174 1.36 3.46 15.48
CA ASP A 174 0.71 2.41 14.70
C ASP A 174 1.70 1.67 13.79
N VAL A 175 2.58 2.39 13.10
CA VAL A 175 3.65 1.80 12.28
C VAL A 175 4.61 0.99 13.13
N ALA A 176 5.02 1.51 14.28
CA ALA A 176 5.94 0.84 15.19
C ALA A 176 5.38 -0.50 15.70
N LEU A 177 4.10 -0.55 16.06
CA LEU A 177 3.42 -1.78 16.48
C LEU A 177 3.40 -2.86 15.38
N LEU A 178 3.18 -2.46 14.12
CA LEU A 178 3.15 -3.38 12.98
C LEU A 178 4.53 -3.88 12.56
N THR A 179 5.57 -3.07 12.78
CA THR A 179 6.95 -3.39 12.41
C THR A 179 7.79 -3.99 13.54
N GLY A 180 7.25 -4.01 14.78
CA GLY A 180 7.97 -4.51 15.96
C GLY A 180 9.00 -3.50 16.52
N ALA A 181 8.75 -2.20 16.35
CA ALA A 181 9.60 -1.10 16.83
C ALA A 181 8.95 -0.31 17.98
N GLU A 182 7.99 -0.91 18.69
CA GLU A 182 7.19 -0.28 19.75
C GLU A 182 8.02 0.26 20.91
N ASP A 183 9.19 -0.32 21.19
CA ASP A 183 10.08 0.15 22.28
C ASP A 183 10.44 1.63 22.13
N ARG A 184 10.69 2.10 20.89
CA ARG A 184 11.03 3.50 20.60
C ARG A 184 9.87 4.44 20.91
N THR A 185 8.67 4.04 20.52
CA THR A 185 7.46 4.84 20.72
C THR A 185 7.04 4.87 22.17
N CYS A 186 7.15 3.73 22.88
CA CYS A 186 6.87 3.64 24.30
C CYS A 186 7.89 4.42 25.16
N ALA A 187 9.16 4.47 24.76
CA ALA A 187 10.14 5.34 25.38
C ALA A 187 9.76 6.83 25.24
N THR A 188 9.32 7.24 24.05
CA THR A 188 8.86 8.62 23.81
C THR A 188 7.61 8.95 24.64
N LEU A 189 6.64 8.02 24.75
CA LEU A 189 5.45 8.20 25.59
C LEU A 189 5.76 8.39 27.08
N ARG A 190 6.80 7.71 27.58
CA ARG A 190 7.25 7.91 28.96
C ARG A 190 7.72 9.34 29.21
N ASP A 191 8.44 9.92 28.23
CA ASP A 191 8.98 11.28 28.33
C ASP A 191 7.93 12.36 27.96
N ARG A 192 6.96 12.00 27.12
CA ARG A 192 5.91 12.88 26.58
C ARG A 192 4.52 12.23 26.65
N PRO A 193 3.93 12.07 27.85
CA PRO A 193 2.62 11.43 28.00
C PRO A 193 1.47 12.24 27.35
N ASP A 194 1.69 13.50 27.06
CA ASP A 194 0.72 14.41 26.40
C ASP A 194 0.41 14.02 24.95
N VAL A 195 1.29 13.24 24.27
CA VAL A 195 1.06 12.80 22.90
C VAL A 195 0.41 11.42 22.80
N ALA A 196 0.04 10.81 23.92
CA ALA A 196 -0.55 9.46 23.94
C ALA A 196 -1.82 9.39 23.08
N PRO A 197 -1.89 8.46 22.12
CA PRO A 197 -3.05 8.39 21.23
C PRO A 197 -4.33 7.93 21.94
N THR A 198 -4.20 7.02 22.92
CA THR A 198 -5.31 6.47 23.69
C THR A 198 -4.84 6.03 25.09
N ILE A 199 -5.78 5.84 26.02
CA ILE A 199 -5.49 5.24 27.34
C ILE A 199 -4.95 3.80 27.20
N PRO A 200 -5.53 2.92 26.37
CA PRO A 200 -4.94 1.61 26.09
C PRO A 200 -3.48 1.67 25.62
N ALA A 201 -3.10 2.65 24.78
CA ALA A 201 -1.71 2.82 24.35
C ALA A 201 -0.79 3.19 25.52
N THR A 202 -1.25 4.05 26.44
CA THR A 202 -0.52 4.37 27.66
C THR A 202 -0.30 3.15 28.53
N ILE A 203 -1.35 2.35 28.76
CA ILE A 203 -1.27 1.11 29.56
C ILE A 203 -0.29 0.11 28.93
N PHE A 204 -0.40 -0.10 27.61
CA PHE A 204 0.51 -0.95 26.86
C PHE A 204 1.97 -0.52 27.02
N CYS A 205 2.25 0.77 26.83
CA CYS A 205 3.61 1.28 26.94
C CYS A 205 4.15 1.28 28.38
N LEU A 206 3.34 1.48 29.40
CA LEU A 206 3.75 1.31 30.81
C LEU A 206 4.22 -0.14 31.05
N ALA A 207 3.44 -1.13 30.60
CA ALA A 207 3.80 -2.53 30.71
C ALA A 207 5.07 -2.88 29.90
N GLN A 208 5.22 -2.39 28.67
CA GLN A 208 6.42 -2.58 27.84
C GLN A 208 7.66 -1.95 28.48
N ASN A 209 7.52 -0.85 29.18
CA ASN A 209 8.60 -0.21 29.93
C ASN A 209 8.88 -0.91 31.29
N GLY A 210 8.16 -1.99 31.64
CA GLY A 210 8.30 -2.75 32.87
C GLY A 210 7.56 -2.19 34.09
N ASP A 211 6.78 -1.12 33.93
CA ASP A 211 5.99 -0.51 35.02
C ASP A 211 4.58 -1.10 35.09
N TRP A 212 4.54 -2.39 35.42
CA TRP A 212 3.29 -3.14 35.53
C TRP A 212 2.33 -2.59 36.59
N ALA A 213 2.87 -2.04 37.68
CA ALA A 213 2.04 -1.46 38.76
C ALA A 213 1.33 -0.19 38.28
N ALA A 214 2.02 0.68 37.56
CA ALA A 214 1.40 1.86 36.95
C ALA A 214 0.40 1.47 35.86
N ALA A 215 0.71 0.47 35.03
CA ALA A 215 -0.20 -0.03 34.01
C ALA A 215 -1.52 -0.55 34.62
N ALA A 216 -1.45 -1.40 35.66
CA ALA A 216 -2.62 -1.91 36.36
C ALA A 216 -3.43 -0.81 37.05
N THR A 217 -2.74 0.14 37.70
CA THR A 217 -3.41 1.29 38.34
C THR A 217 -4.13 2.17 37.31
N THR A 218 -3.50 2.40 36.16
CA THR A 218 -4.10 3.17 35.07
C THR A 218 -5.32 2.47 34.49
N LEU A 219 -5.25 1.14 34.31
CA LEU A 219 -6.40 0.32 33.88
C LEU A 219 -7.58 0.44 34.84
N HIS A 220 -7.36 0.24 36.14
CA HIS A 220 -8.42 0.34 37.13
C HIS A 220 -9.02 1.76 37.20
N SER A 221 -8.20 2.79 37.06
CA SER A 221 -8.66 4.18 37.03
C SER A 221 -9.50 4.47 35.79
N ALA A 222 -9.06 3.98 34.62
CA ALA A 222 -9.79 4.15 33.36
C ALA A 222 -11.15 3.44 33.38
N LEU A 223 -11.21 2.24 33.99
CA LEU A 223 -12.47 1.52 34.22
C LEU A 223 -13.42 2.29 35.13
N ALA A 224 -12.94 2.77 36.28
CA ALA A 224 -13.75 3.55 37.21
C ALA A 224 -14.32 4.83 36.59
N LEU A 225 -13.63 5.41 35.61
CA LEU A 225 -14.04 6.59 34.88
C LEU A 225 -14.89 6.29 33.64
N GLY A 226 -15.08 5.00 33.26
CA GLY A 226 -15.77 4.60 32.04
C GLY A 226 -15.06 5.06 30.76
N ALA A 227 -13.73 5.18 30.79
CA ALA A 227 -12.91 5.70 29.70
C ALA A 227 -12.45 4.61 28.72
N ILE A 228 -12.69 3.34 29.01
CA ILE A 228 -12.44 2.18 28.16
C ILE A 228 -13.68 1.28 28.12
N ASP A 229 -13.88 0.57 27.02
CA ASP A 229 -15.02 -0.32 26.89
C ASP A 229 -14.72 -1.74 27.44
N ALA A 230 -15.76 -2.59 27.53
CA ALA A 230 -15.62 -3.93 28.09
C ALA A 230 -14.71 -4.85 27.25
N GLY A 231 -14.61 -4.63 25.93
CA GLY A 231 -13.72 -5.39 25.05
C GLY A 231 -12.25 -5.00 25.26
N GLU A 232 -11.99 -3.69 25.37
CA GLU A 232 -10.68 -3.16 25.71
C GLU A 232 -10.23 -3.59 27.11
N GLU A 233 -11.14 -3.56 28.10
CA GLU A 233 -10.90 -4.06 29.44
C GLU A 233 -10.45 -5.53 29.42
N ALA A 234 -11.22 -6.40 28.75
CA ALA A 234 -10.93 -7.82 28.69
C ALA A 234 -9.57 -8.10 28.06
N LEU A 235 -9.22 -7.38 26.98
CA LEU A 235 -7.94 -7.52 26.28
C LEU A 235 -6.77 -7.02 27.12
N LEU A 236 -6.89 -5.84 27.74
CA LEU A 236 -5.85 -5.25 28.58
C LEU A 236 -5.63 -6.07 29.86
N SER A 237 -6.70 -6.59 30.50
CA SER A 237 -6.58 -7.43 31.68
C SER A 237 -5.80 -8.70 31.40
N ARG A 238 -6.08 -9.38 30.27
CA ARG A 238 -5.32 -10.58 29.86
C ARG A 238 -3.89 -10.26 29.44
N PHE A 239 -3.67 -9.10 28.86
CA PHE A 239 -2.32 -8.66 28.50
C PHE A 239 -1.47 -8.38 29.73
N LEU A 240 -2.04 -7.79 30.77
CA LEU A 240 -1.32 -7.46 32.02
C LEU A 240 -1.12 -8.65 32.94
N ASP A 241 -2.05 -9.58 33.00
CA ASP A 241 -1.99 -10.76 33.86
C ASP A 241 -2.49 -12.03 33.14
N PRO A 242 -1.69 -12.58 32.21
CA PRO A 242 -2.10 -13.74 31.44
C PRO A 242 -2.31 -14.99 32.28
N GLU A 243 -1.64 -15.10 33.44
CA GLU A 243 -1.77 -16.28 34.35
C GLU A 243 -3.15 -16.33 34.99
N LEU A 244 -3.75 -15.18 35.30
CA LEU A 244 -5.08 -15.10 35.90
C LEU A 244 -6.17 -15.68 34.98
N PHE A 245 -5.95 -15.63 33.67
CA PHE A 245 -6.91 -16.06 32.66
C PHE A 245 -6.53 -17.38 31.98
N GLU A 246 -5.58 -18.13 32.55
CA GLU A 246 -5.19 -19.42 32.00
C GLU A 246 -6.38 -20.40 31.98
N GLY A 247 -6.64 -21.01 30.82
CA GLY A 247 -7.77 -21.94 30.64
C GLY A 247 -9.12 -21.28 30.32
N GLU A 248 -9.23 -19.97 30.31
CA GLU A 248 -10.43 -19.29 29.84
C GLU A 248 -10.62 -19.36 28.32
N PRO A 249 -11.87 -19.28 27.83
CA PRO A 249 -12.12 -19.23 26.38
C PRO A 249 -11.40 -18.07 25.69
N PRO A 250 -11.00 -18.23 24.40
CA PRO A 250 -10.41 -17.14 23.64
C PRO A 250 -11.32 -15.91 23.61
N LEU A 251 -10.70 -14.73 23.58
CA LEU A 251 -11.43 -13.47 23.37
C LEU A 251 -12.01 -13.42 21.96
N PRO A 252 -13.20 -12.80 21.79
CA PRO A 252 -13.69 -12.50 20.46
C PRO A 252 -12.74 -11.51 19.76
N VAL A 253 -12.66 -11.63 18.43
CA VAL A 253 -11.91 -10.67 17.64
C VAL A 253 -12.51 -9.28 17.84
N PRO A 254 -11.70 -8.26 18.16
CA PRO A 254 -12.19 -6.89 18.31
C PRO A 254 -12.97 -6.43 17.08
N THR A 255 -14.13 -5.83 17.27
CA THR A 255 -14.96 -5.29 16.19
C THR A 255 -14.28 -4.14 15.43
N ARG A 256 -13.38 -3.44 16.11
CA ARG A 256 -12.50 -2.41 15.56
C ARG A 256 -11.06 -2.82 15.81
N LEU A 257 -10.46 -3.42 14.79
CA LEU A 257 -9.09 -3.89 14.90
C LEU A 257 -8.12 -2.75 14.61
N SER A 258 -7.43 -2.28 15.64
CA SER A 258 -6.29 -1.36 15.54
C SER A 258 -4.96 -2.13 15.56
N PRO A 259 -3.83 -1.52 15.15
CA PRO A 259 -2.50 -2.11 15.33
C PRO A 259 -2.21 -2.50 16.79
N LEU A 260 -2.65 -1.68 17.75
CA LEU A 260 -2.49 -1.98 19.17
C LEU A 260 -3.28 -3.22 19.59
N ASN A 261 -4.56 -3.31 19.21
CA ASN A 261 -5.38 -4.47 19.54
C ASN A 261 -4.81 -5.74 18.90
N TRP A 262 -4.37 -5.66 17.64
CA TRP A 262 -3.72 -6.77 16.94
C TRP A 262 -2.45 -7.23 17.66
N ARG A 263 -1.61 -6.29 18.08
CA ARG A 263 -0.36 -6.56 18.80
C ARG A 263 -0.61 -7.18 20.19
N MET A 264 -1.63 -6.70 20.92
CA MET A 264 -2.03 -7.26 22.21
C MET A 264 -2.62 -8.66 22.06
N MET A 265 -3.46 -8.89 21.03
CA MET A 265 -3.99 -10.23 20.72
C MET A 265 -2.87 -11.24 20.45
N GLU A 266 -1.83 -10.84 19.74
CA GLU A 266 -0.63 -11.66 19.55
C GLU A 266 0.09 -11.92 20.88
N ALA A 267 0.26 -10.90 21.72
CA ALA A 267 0.95 -11.00 23.00
C ALA A 267 0.25 -11.95 23.99
N ILE A 268 -1.09 -12.03 23.95
CA ILE A 268 -1.86 -12.99 24.79
C ILE A 268 -1.99 -14.39 24.16
N GLY A 269 -1.21 -14.68 23.10
CA GLY A 269 -1.21 -15.99 22.44
C GLY A 269 -2.42 -16.27 21.53
N GLN A 270 -3.13 -15.24 21.10
CA GLN A 270 -4.28 -15.32 20.18
C GLN A 270 -4.00 -14.53 18.88
N PRO A 271 -2.96 -14.89 18.08
CA PRO A 271 -2.59 -14.15 16.91
C PRO A 271 -3.70 -14.18 15.86
N LEU A 272 -3.95 -13.02 15.25
CA LEU A 272 -4.90 -12.87 14.16
C LEU A 272 -4.20 -12.97 12.81
N ALA A 273 -4.74 -13.77 11.90
CA ALA A 273 -4.22 -13.91 10.55
C ALA A 273 -4.31 -12.60 9.77
N THR A 274 -3.24 -12.19 9.10
CA THR A 274 -3.18 -10.89 8.41
C THR A 274 -3.75 -10.90 6.99
N ASN A 275 -4.00 -12.07 6.41
CA ASN A 275 -4.44 -12.22 5.02
C ASN A 275 -5.78 -11.54 4.70
N ALA A 276 -6.68 -11.43 5.68
CA ALA A 276 -7.95 -10.73 5.58
C ALA A 276 -7.91 -9.30 6.16
N LEU A 277 -6.76 -8.85 6.68
CA LEU A 277 -6.58 -7.54 7.26
C LEU A 277 -6.04 -6.53 6.23
N PRO A 278 -6.14 -5.22 6.51
CA PRO A 278 -5.49 -4.19 5.70
C PRO A 278 -4.01 -4.49 5.45
N LEU A 279 -3.51 -4.08 4.30
CA LEU A 279 -2.19 -4.51 3.81
C LEU A 279 -1.04 -4.18 4.76
N ALA A 280 -1.13 -3.08 5.51
CA ALA A 280 -0.14 -2.70 6.52
C ALA A 280 0.14 -3.82 7.55
N PHE A 281 -0.87 -4.61 7.92
CA PHE A 281 -0.72 -5.72 8.87
C PHE A 281 0.17 -6.85 8.35
N ALA A 282 0.35 -6.97 7.03
CA ALA A 282 1.23 -7.98 6.45
C ALA A 282 2.70 -7.83 6.91
N HIS A 283 3.11 -6.64 7.35
CA HIS A 283 4.45 -6.47 7.93
C HIS A 283 4.66 -7.30 9.21
N GLY A 284 3.62 -7.56 9.97
CA GLY A 284 3.68 -8.45 11.12
C GLY A 284 4.14 -9.86 10.76
N ASP A 285 3.74 -10.36 9.58
CA ASP A 285 4.14 -11.68 9.10
C ASP A 285 5.56 -11.73 8.51
N LEU A 286 6.21 -10.59 8.27
CA LEU A 286 7.61 -10.54 7.83
C LEU A 286 8.61 -10.73 8.99
N ARG A 287 8.12 -10.76 10.23
CA ARG A 287 8.98 -10.92 11.42
C ARG A 287 9.51 -12.35 11.54
N ALA A 288 10.64 -12.50 12.23
CA ALA A 288 11.36 -13.77 12.35
C ALA A 288 10.57 -14.89 13.08
N ASN A 289 9.56 -14.53 13.87
CA ASN A 289 8.69 -15.48 14.58
C ASN A 289 7.58 -16.08 13.67
N THR A 290 7.40 -15.58 12.46
CA THR A 290 6.46 -16.11 11.49
C THR A 290 7.11 -17.23 10.66
N GLY A 291 6.35 -18.31 10.38
CA GLY A 291 6.83 -19.40 9.53
C GLY A 291 7.07 -18.93 8.09
N TRP A 292 8.02 -19.56 7.39
CA TRP A 292 8.48 -19.19 6.06
C TRP A 292 7.35 -19.02 5.02
N LYS A 293 6.32 -19.87 5.06
CA LYS A 293 5.14 -19.73 4.19
C LYS A 293 4.45 -18.37 4.39
N GLY A 294 4.18 -18.02 5.64
CA GLY A 294 3.54 -16.74 5.98
C GLY A 294 4.38 -15.55 5.57
N GLN A 295 5.71 -15.63 5.76
CA GLN A 295 6.64 -14.59 5.31
C GLN A 295 6.57 -14.37 3.78
N ILE A 296 6.55 -15.47 2.98
CA ILE A 296 6.44 -15.36 1.53
C ILE A 296 5.08 -14.75 1.14
N GLU A 297 3.97 -15.25 1.69
CA GLU A 297 2.62 -14.76 1.37
C GLU A 297 2.48 -13.26 1.69
N ALA A 298 3.02 -12.81 2.81
CA ALA A 298 3.05 -11.41 3.19
C ALA A 298 3.92 -10.57 2.25
N ALA A 299 5.11 -11.08 1.90
CA ALA A 299 6.03 -10.41 1.00
C ALA A 299 5.44 -10.27 -0.41
N GLU A 300 4.78 -11.31 -0.94
CA GLU A 300 4.07 -11.26 -2.23
C GLU A 300 2.98 -10.18 -2.24
N ARG A 301 2.19 -10.08 -1.17
CA ARG A 301 1.14 -9.05 -1.03
C ARG A 301 1.74 -7.64 -1.01
N LEU A 302 2.81 -7.42 -0.26
CA LEU A 302 3.49 -6.14 -0.15
C LEU A 302 4.25 -5.77 -1.43
N THR A 303 4.83 -6.76 -2.13
CA THR A 303 5.50 -6.51 -3.42
C THR A 303 4.50 -6.12 -4.51
N ARG A 304 3.31 -6.74 -4.56
CA ARG A 304 2.24 -6.35 -5.49
C ARG A 304 1.78 -4.90 -5.31
N SER A 305 1.78 -4.40 -4.09
CA SER A 305 1.43 -3.00 -3.83
C SER A 305 2.57 -2.02 -4.12
N GLY A 306 3.79 -2.51 -4.31
CA GLY A 306 5.01 -1.68 -4.41
C GLY A 306 5.61 -1.29 -3.07
N ALA A 307 5.07 -1.78 -1.95
CA ALA A 307 5.55 -1.48 -0.61
C ALA A 307 6.83 -2.23 -0.22
N LEU A 308 7.06 -3.39 -0.84
CA LEU A 308 8.26 -4.21 -0.62
C LEU A 308 9.06 -4.34 -1.92
N GLY A 309 10.35 -4.08 -1.86
CA GLY A 309 11.23 -4.20 -3.03
C GLY A 309 11.37 -5.66 -3.49
N PRO A 310 11.45 -5.91 -4.83
CA PRO A 310 11.54 -7.26 -5.40
C PRO A 310 12.71 -8.09 -4.87
N ASN A 311 13.86 -7.47 -4.56
CA ASN A 311 15.02 -8.14 -3.99
C ASN A 311 14.75 -8.79 -2.63
N ARG A 312 13.91 -8.17 -1.79
CA ARG A 312 13.53 -8.74 -0.49
C ARG A 312 12.64 -9.96 -0.65
N LEU A 313 11.71 -9.92 -1.61
CA LEU A 313 10.89 -11.07 -1.97
C LEU A 313 11.75 -12.22 -2.52
N LEU A 314 12.70 -11.94 -3.41
CA LEU A 314 13.64 -12.93 -3.95
C LEU A 314 14.41 -13.61 -2.81
N GLY A 315 14.97 -12.84 -1.86
CA GLY A 315 15.67 -13.40 -0.71
C GLY A 315 14.79 -14.32 0.15
N LEU A 316 13.48 -14.04 0.25
CA LEU A 316 12.54 -14.91 0.95
C LEU A 316 12.25 -16.20 0.16
N TYR A 317 12.15 -16.16 -1.17
CA TYR A 317 12.01 -17.38 -1.98
C TYR A 317 13.23 -18.31 -1.83
N ASP A 318 14.43 -17.74 -1.64
CA ASP A 318 15.67 -18.49 -1.51
C ASP A 318 16.02 -18.91 -0.06
N ALA A 319 15.26 -18.42 0.93
CA ALA A 319 15.56 -18.66 2.34
C ALA A 319 15.43 -20.12 2.80
N GLY A 320 14.77 -20.98 2.02
CA GLY A 320 14.53 -22.37 2.39
C GLY A 320 14.26 -23.28 1.20
N LYS A 321 13.89 -24.53 1.51
CA LYS A 321 13.42 -25.49 0.49
C LYS A 321 11.92 -25.66 0.65
N PRO A 322 11.15 -25.65 -0.47
CA PRO A 322 9.72 -25.92 -0.46
C PRO A 322 9.41 -27.25 0.25
N ALA A 323 8.56 -27.19 1.28
CA ALA A 323 8.24 -28.35 2.11
C ALA A 323 7.06 -29.17 1.56
N ALA A 324 6.32 -28.63 0.59
CA ALA A 324 5.13 -29.21 -0.02
C ALA A 324 4.99 -28.77 -1.47
N SER A 325 3.89 -29.14 -2.13
CA SER A 325 3.47 -28.64 -3.44
C SER A 325 2.26 -27.70 -3.28
N GLY A 326 2.04 -26.88 -4.30
CA GLY A 326 0.92 -25.95 -4.41
C GLY A 326 1.24 -24.53 -3.94
N SER A 327 0.55 -23.54 -4.55
CA SER A 327 0.60 -22.13 -4.17
C SER A 327 2.04 -21.57 -4.06
N VAL A 328 2.38 -20.96 -2.91
CA VAL A 328 3.70 -20.32 -2.72
C VAL A 328 4.88 -21.29 -2.84
N TRP A 329 4.68 -22.60 -2.56
CA TRP A 329 5.74 -23.60 -2.67
C TRP A 329 6.15 -23.85 -4.11
N ASP A 330 5.17 -23.89 -5.02
CA ASP A 330 5.45 -24.05 -6.45
C ASP A 330 6.13 -22.81 -7.02
N ARG A 331 5.75 -21.61 -6.53
CA ARG A 331 6.42 -20.36 -6.91
C ARG A 331 7.87 -20.32 -6.42
N ALA A 332 8.11 -20.64 -5.14
CA ALA A 332 9.46 -20.70 -4.61
C ALA A 332 10.33 -21.72 -5.37
N ALA A 333 9.79 -22.92 -5.65
CA ALA A 333 10.49 -23.96 -6.42
C ALA A 333 10.80 -23.50 -7.86
N ALA A 334 9.84 -22.85 -8.52
CA ALA A 334 10.01 -22.34 -9.88
C ALA A 334 11.06 -21.21 -9.93
N MET A 335 11.03 -20.30 -8.95
CA MET A 335 12.00 -19.21 -8.83
C MET A 335 13.41 -19.75 -8.60
N GLN A 336 13.60 -20.67 -7.65
CA GLN A 336 14.89 -21.29 -7.35
C GLN A 336 15.45 -22.11 -8.54
N ALA A 337 14.59 -22.75 -9.33
CA ALA A 337 14.99 -23.44 -10.54
C ALA A 337 15.46 -22.45 -11.61
N PHE A 338 14.67 -21.42 -11.85
CA PHE A 338 15.00 -20.37 -12.80
C PHE A 338 16.30 -19.63 -12.44
N ASP A 339 16.49 -19.26 -11.18
CA ASP A 339 17.68 -18.53 -10.73
C ASP A 339 18.96 -19.36 -10.95
N ARG A 340 18.93 -20.67 -10.67
CA ARG A 340 20.04 -21.58 -10.98
C ARG A 340 20.38 -21.62 -12.47
N ASP A 341 19.35 -21.75 -13.33
CA ASP A 341 19.52 -21.84 -14.78
C ASP A 341 20.06 -20.53 -15.35
N LEU A 342 19.60 -19.40 -14.80
CA LEU A 342 20.06 -18.05 -15.12
C LEU A 342 21.54 -17.87 -14.71
N ALA A 343 21.90 -18.29 -13.50
CA ALA A 343 23.28 -18.22 -13.00
C ALA A 343 24.23 -19.09 -13.85
N ALA A 344 23.75 -20.25 -14.31
CA ALA A 344 24.48 -21.14 -15.23
C ALA A 344 24.59 -20.56 -16.65
N LYS A 345 23.77 -19.56 -17.00
CA LYS A 345 23.63 -19.01 -18.36
C LYS A 345 23.35 -20.09 -19.40
N ASP A 346 22.53 -21.08 -19.06
CA ASP A 346 22.17 -22.20 -19.92
C ASP A 346 20.88 -21.86 -20.69
N PRO A 347 20.96 -21.57 -22.01
CA PRO A 347 19.79 -21.19 -22.81
C PRO A 347 18.74 -22.29 -22.91
N ASP A 348 19.16 -23.56 -22.95
CA ASP A 348 18.25 -24.70 -23.08
C ASP A 348 17.50 -24.94 -21.78
N ALA A 349 18.17 -24.88 -20.64
CA ALA A 349 17.54 -24.94 -19.33
C ALA A 349 16.58 -23.76 -19.11
N LEU A 350 16.99 -22.54 -19.48
CA LEU A 350 16.14 -21.35 -19.41
C LEU A 350 14.91 -21.43 -20.33
N ALA A 351 15.01 -22.06 -21.49
CA ALA A 351 13.86 -22.28 -22.37
C ALA A 351 12.75 -23.10 -21.68
N VAL A 352 13.08 -23.88 -20.66
CA VAL A 352 12.14 -24.69 -19.87
C VAL A 352 11.71 -23.97 -18.59
N SER A 353 12.66 -23.40 -17.85
CA SER A 353 12.35 -22.81 -16.53
C SER A 353 11.70 -21.43 -16.62
N LEU A 354 12.04 -20.61 -17.63
CA LEU A 354 11.49 -19.24 -17.78
C LEU A 354 9.97 -19.23 -17.99
N PRO A 355 9.37 -20.00 -18.92
CA PRO A 355 7.91 -20.03 -19.04
C PRO A 355 7.20 -20.52 -17.77
N ARG A 356 7.85 -21.42 -17.03
CA ARG A 356 7.30 -22.02 -15.81
C ARG A 356 7.28 -21.00 -14.65
N VAL A 357 8.39 -20.30 -14.42
CA VAL A 357 8.43 -19.25 -13.39
C VAL A 357 7.54 -18.08 -13.78
N TRP A 358 7.50 -17.71 -15.06
CA TRP A 358 6.64 -16.62 -15.52
C TRP A 358 5.16 -16.88 -15.25
N ALA A 359 4.67 -18.09 -15.56
CA ALA A 359 3.28 -18.47 -15.25
C ALA A 359 2.97 -18.30 -13.75
N GLN A 360 3.90 -18.69 -12.86
CA GLN A 360 3.76 -18.50 -11.42
C GLN A 360 3.76 -17.02 -11.01
N MET A 361 4.50 -16.16 -11.72
CA MET A 361 4.50 -14.72 -11.45
C MET A 361 3.22 -14.05 -11.94
N VAL A 362 2.68 -14.49 -13.08
CA VAL A 362 1.36 -14.03 -13.59
C VAL A 362 0.25 -14.39 -12.59
N ASP A 363 0.21 -15.64 -12.13
CA ASP A 363 -0.79 -16.11 -11.15
C ASP A 363 -0.73 -15.35 -9.83
N ALA A 364 0.47 -14.88 -9.45
CA ALA A 364 0.70 -14.12 -8.22
C ALA A 364 0.64 -12.60 -8.41
N GLU A 365 0.44 -12.10 -9.64
CA GLU A 365 0.48 -10.68 -9.98
C GLU A 365 1.83 -9.99 -9.67
N LEU A 366 2.93 -10.70 -9.93
CA LEU A 366 4.30 -10.26 -9.63
C LEU A 366 5.15 -10.06 -10.89
N GLU A 367 4.53 -9.93 -12.07
CA GLU A 367 5.20 -9.85 -13.38
C GLU A 367 6.20 -8.69 -13.45
N VAL A 368 5.78 -7.49 -12.96
CA VAL A 368 6.65 -6.31 -12.99
C VAL A 368 7.80 -6.47 -11.99
N ALA A 369 7.54 -7.01 -10.81
CA ALA A 369 8.58 -7.29 -9.82
C ALA A 369 9.63 -8.30 -10.35
N PHE A 370 9.19 -9.32 -11.08
CA PHE A 370 10.08 -10.26 -11.76
C PHE A 370 10.87 -9.57 -12.90
N ALA A 371 10.21 -8.73 -13.68
CA ALA A 371 10.86 -7.99 -14.76
C ALA A 371 11.90 -6.98 -14.23
N ASP A 372 11.63 -6.33 -13.10
CA ASP A 372 12.59 -5.43 -12.44
C ASP A 372 13.89 -6.15 -12.03
N LEU A 373 13.79 -7.41 -11.61
CA LEU A 373 14.95 -8.20 -11.21
C LEU A 373 15.73 -8.76 -12.42
N PHE A 374 15.03 -9.28 -13.41
CA PHE A 374 15.62 -10.17 -14.40
C PHE A 374 15.50 -9.69 -15.86
N GLY A 375 14.64 -8.70 -16.15
CA GLY A 375 14.31 -8.30 -17.50
C GLY A 375 15.51 -7.84 -18.32
N GLU A 376 16.40 -7.05 -17.74
CA GLU A 376 17.62 -6.58 -18.41
C GLU A 376 18.61 -7.75 -18.68
N SER A 377 18.77 -8.66 -17.72
CA SER A 377 19.67 -9.82 -17.86
C SER A 377 19.15 -10.79 -18.90
N LEU A 378 17.85 -11.07 -18.92
CA LEU A 378 17.22 -11.95 -19.88
C LEU A 378 17.32 -11.43 -21.32
N ALA A 379 17.19 -10.13 -21.52
CA ALA A 379 17.29 -9.52 -22.84
C ALA A 379 18.68 -9.68 -23.49
N LYS A 380 19.72 -9.86 -22.67
CA LYS A 380 21.12 -10.00 -23.13
C LYS A 380 21.52 -11.47 -23.44
N LEU A 381 20.64 -12.44 -23.11
CA LEU A 381 20.94 -13.85 -23.33
C LEU A 381 20.57 -14.31 -24.74
N PRO A 382 21.31 -15.24 -25.33
CA PRO A 382 21.05 -15.77 -26.68
C PRO A 382 19.91 -16.78 -26.67
N LEU A 383 18.73 -16.37 -26.22
CA LEU A 383 17.52 -17.18 -26.22
C LEU A 383 16.90 -17.22 -27.62
N HIS A 384 16.17 -18.32 -27.93
CA HIS A 384 15.54 -18.52 -29.22
C HIS A 384 14.05 -18.89 -29.10
N GLY A 385 13.29 -18.67 -30.18
CA GLY A 385 11.89 -19.08 -30.28
C GLY A 385 11.00 -18.43 -29.21
N ALA A 386 10.15 -19.23 -28.58
CA ALA A 386 9.19 -18.75 -27.58
C ALA A 386 9.86 -18.13 -26.32
N ALA A 387 11.02 -18.67 -25.91
CA ALA A 387 11.77 -18.14 -24.78
C ALA A 387 12.32 -16.73 -25.07
N ALA A 388 12.80 -16.47 -26.29
CA ALA A 388 13.24 -15.14 -26.71
C ALA A 388 12.08 -14.14 -26.79
N ALA A 389 10.91 -14.55 -27.28
CA ALA A 389 9.73 -13.71 -27.31
C ALA A 389 9.24 -13.38 -25.88
N LEU A 390 9.25 -14.35 -24.97
CA LEU A 390 8.91 -14.13 -23.58
C LEU A 390 9.93 -13.21 -22.87
N ALA A 391 11.23 -13.43 -23.06
CA ALA A 391 12.27 -12.57 -22.51
C ALA A 391 12.14 -11.12 -23.00
N PHE A 392 11.76 -10.91 -24.25
CA PHE A 392 11.47 -9.59 -24.78
C PHE A 392 10.29 -8.92 -24.05
N ARG A 393 9.15 -9.63 -23.89
CA ARG A 393 7.99 -9.12 -23.16
C ARG A 393 8.35 -8.75 -21.71
N ILE A 394 9.13 -9.59 -21.02
CA ILE A 394 9.62 -9.33 -19.66
C ILE A 394 10.54 -8.11 -19.66
N GLY A 395 11.46 -8.01 -20.61
CA GLY A 395 12.35 -6.88 -20.75
C GLY A 395 11.63 -5.54 -20.95
N LEU A 396 10.51 -5.54 -21.71
CA LEU A 396 9.66 -4.35 -21.87
C LEU A 396 8.91 -3.93 -20.60
N LEU A 397 8.73 -4.82 -19.64
CA LEU A 397 8.16 -4.50 -18.32
C LEU A 397 9.23 -4.02 -17.32
N SER A 398 10.52 -4.15 -17.64
CA SER A 398 11.65 -3.80 -16.78
C SER A 398 12.03 -2.31 -16.85
N PRO A 399 12.87 -1.80 -15.95
CA PRO A 399 13.46 -0.47 -16.06
C PRO A 399 14.27 -0.24 -17.35
N ALA A 400 14.81 -1.31 -17.97
CA ALA A 400 15.59 -1.25 -19.20
C ALA A 400 14.75 -1.32 -20.48
N TYR A 401 13.43 -1.11 -20.42
CA TYR A 401 12.47 -1.32 -21.51
C TYR A 401 12.86 -0.62 -22.83
N GLU A 402 13.42 0.59 -22.76
CA GLU A 402 13.85 1.35 -23.94
C GLU A 402 15.06 0.69 -24.63
N ALA A 403 16.08 0.31 -23.86
CA ALA A 403 17.24 -0.39 -24.38
C ALA A 403 16.85 -1.76 -25.01
N VAL A 404 15.98 -2.50 -24.34
CA VAL A 404 15.45 -3.79 -24.86
C VAL A 404 14.72 -3.60 -26.18
N ALA A 405 13.96 -2.50 -26.34
CA ALA A 405 13.25 -2.20 -27.57
C ALA A 405 14.17 -1.77 -28.73
N LEU A 406 15.33 -1.17 -28.42
CA LEU A 406 16.32 -0.75 -29.41
C LEU A 406 17.11 -1.94 -29.97
N ASP A 407 17.40 -2.94 -29.13
CA ASP A 407 18.25 -4.09 -29.50
C ASP A 407 17.52 -5.15 -30.33
N ARG A 408 16.18 -5.06 -30.48
CA ARG A 408 15.38 -6.05 -31.21
C ARG A 408 14.87 -5.51 -32.55
N PRO A 409 15.51 -5.86 -33.69
CA PRO A 409 15.01 -5.51 -35.01
C PRO A 409 13.91 -6.50 -35.46
N GLY A 410 12.69 -6.00 -35.64
CA GLY A 410 11.57 -6.71 -36.26
C GLY A 410 10.90 -7.77 -35.37
N GLY A 411 9.59 -7.88 -35.47
CA GLY A 411 8.77 -8.82 -34.73
C GLY A 411 7.37 -8.92 -35.33
N SER A 412 6.42 -9.50 -34.58
CA SER A 412 5.00 -9.45 -34.92
C SER A 412 4.50 -7.99 -34.95
N VAL A 413 3.29 -7.77 -35.46
CA VAL A 413 2.65 -6.44 -35.46
C VAL A 413 2.59 -5.88 -34.03
N ASP A 414 2.21 -6.73 -33.08
CA ASP A 414 2.12 -6.36 -31.66
C ASP A 414 3.49 -6.00 -31.09
N GLU A 415 4.50 -6.86 -31.30
CA GLU A 415 5.87 -6.62 -30.80
C GLU A 415 6.47 -5.31 -31.38
N ASN A 416 6.19 -5.02 -32.66
CA ASN A 416 6.61 -3.76 -33.27
C ASN A 416 5.91 -2.55 -32.63
N PHE A 417 4.62 -2.68 -32.31
CA PHE A 417 3.88 -1.64 -31.62
C PHE A 417 4.38 -1.44 -30.19
N TRP A 418 4.61 -2.51 -29.41
CA TRP A 418 5.19 -2.41 -28.06
C TRP A 418 6.57 -1.75 -28.08
N ALA A 419 7.41 -2.12 -29.04
CA ALA A 419 8.72 -1.49 -29.22
C ALA A 419 8.60 0.02 -29.59
N ALA A 420 7.60 0.39 -30.37
CA ALA A 420 7.34 1.80 -30.69
C ALA A 420 6.90 2.59 -29.45
N VAL A 421 6.03 2.01 -28.58
CA VAL A 421 5.66 2.59 -27.28
C VAL A 421 6.90 2.78 -26.41
N ALA A 422 7.73 1.75 -26.30
CA ALA A 422 8.95 1.78 -25.51
C ALA A 422 9.93 2.88 -25.97
N ARG A 423 10.07 3.08 -27.29
CA ARG A 423 10.93 4.12 -27.85
C ARG A 423 10.29 5.52 -27.89
N GLY A 424 8.96 5.61 -27.67
CA GLY A 424 8.19 6.85 -27.80
C GLY A 424 7.95 7.28 -29.26
N ASP A 425 8.13 6.39 -30.24
CA ASP A 425 7.93 6.66 -31.66
C ASP A 425 6.62 6.04 -32.16
N LEU A 426 5.50 6.64 -31.75
CA LEU A 426 4.17 6.14 -32.05
C LEU A 426 3.51 6.82 -33.28
N ALA A 427 4.10 7.87 -33.83
CA ALA A 427 3.48 8.61 -34.94
C ALA A 427 3.26 7.72 -36.17
N SER A 428 4.20 6.80 -36.46
CA SER A 428 4.16 5.85 -37.59
C SER A 428 3.71 4.43 -37.17
N ALA A 429 3.50 4.17 -35.88
CA ALA A 429 3.18 2.84 -35.38
C ALA A 429 1.73 2.44 -35.68
N ALA A 430 1.55 1.22 -36.20
CA ALA A 430 0.24 0.66 -36.50
C ALA A 430 -0.24 -0.20 -35.32
N PRO A 431 -1.24 0.24 -34.54
CA PRO A 431 -1.82 -0.56 -33.47
C PRO A 431 -2.67 -1.70 -34.04
N ALA A 432 -2.68 -2.85 -33.35
CA ALA A 432 -3.45 -4.00 -33.77
C ALA A 432 -4.93 -3.93 -33.34
N ASP A 433 -5.23 -3.16 -32.30
CA ASP A 433 -6.56 -3.10 -31.68
C ASP A 433 -6.94 -1.67 -31.24
N GLN A 434 -8.12 -1.56 -30.60
CA GLN A 434 -8.63 -0.29 -30.09
C GLN A 434 -7.81 0.23 -28.92
N LEU A 435 -7.30 -0.64 -28.03
CA LEU A 435 -6.45 -0.22 -26.93
C LEU A 435 -5.16 0.42 -27.44
N GLY A 436 -4.49 -0.24 -28.39
CA GLY A 436 -3.31 0.30 -29.04
C GLY A 436 -3.58 1.65 -29.73
N THR A 437 -4.74 1.80 -30.38
CA THR A 437 -5.17 3.06 -30.97
C THR A 437 -5.32 4.16 -29.91
N THR A 438 -5.95 3.84 -28.78
CA THR A 438 -6.13 4.80 -27.68
C THR A 438 -4.81 5.19 -27.05
N ILE A 439 -3.90 4.24 -26.87
CA ILE A 439 -2.54 4.51 -26.37
C ILE A 439 -1.82 5.43 -27.33
N ARG A 440 -1.81 5.12 -28.65
CA ARG A 440 -1.19 6.00 -29.66
C ARG A 440 -1.76 7.42 -29.60
N ASP A 441 -3.07 7.56 -29.47
CA ASP A 441 -3.73 8.86 -29.33
C ASP A 441 -3.24 9.62 -28.09
N GLY A 442 -3.02 8.95 -26.97
CA GLY A 442 -2.44 9.51 -25.75
C GLY A 442 -1.00 10.03 -25.94
N PHE A 443 -0.25 9.45 -26.90
CA PHE A 443 1.11 9.89 -27.20
C PHE A 443 1.18 10.94 -28.33
N THR A 444 0.16 11.05 -29.16
CA THR A 444 0.19 11.93 -30.35
C THR A 444 -0.71 13.15 -30.22
N ARG A 445 -1.72 13.12 -29.33
CA ARG A 445 -2.66 14.23 -29.12
C ARG A 445 -2.27 15.10 -27.93
N ALA A 446 -2.75 16.34 -27.92
CA ALA A 446 -2.68 17.22 -26.76
C ALA A 446 -3.62 16.73 -25.65
N PRO A 447 -3.35 17.07 -24.37
CA PRO A 447 -4.25 16.77 -23.27
C PRO A 447 -5.62 17.45 -23.47
N PRO A 448 -6.69 16.88 -22.89
CA PRO A 448 -8.02 17.48 -22.96
C PRO A 448 -8.06 18.87 -22.29
N PRO A 449 -9.05 19.73 -22.65
CA PRO A 449 -9.09 21.13 -22.23
C PRO A 449 -9.03 21.35 -20.71
N ASP A 450 -9.63 20.47 -19.93
CA ASP A 450 -9.62 20.53 -18.47
C ASP A 450 -8.22 20.31 -17.88
N LEU A 451 -7.48 19.31 -18.36
CA LEU A 451 -6.09 19.11 -17.96
C LEU A 451 -5.18 20.21 -18.50
N ALA A 452 -5.42 20.67 -19.73
CA ALA A 452 -4.66 21.78 -20.32
C ALA A 452 -4.83 23.08 -19.52
N ALA A 453 -6.01 23.37 -19.00
CA ALA A 453 -6.28 24.51 -18.12
C ALA A 453 -5.46 24.40 -16.81
N LEU A 454 -5.47 23.25 -16.16
CA LEU A 454 -4.68 23.01 -14.94
C LEU A 454 -3.17 23.18 -15.17
N ILE A 455 -2.66 22.74 -16.32
CA ILE A 455 -1.26 22.95 -16.71
C ILE A 455 -0.95 24.45 -16.87
N ALA A 456 -1.84 25.19 -17.53
CA ALA A 456 -1.69 26.64 -17.70
C ALA A 456 -1.71 27.39 -16.36
N GLU A 457 -2.47 26.89 -15.38
CA GLU A 457 -2.53 27.38 -14.00
C GLU A 457 -1.36 26.89 -13.13
N ARG A 458 -0.41 26.09 -13.67
CA ARG A 458 0.71 25.50 -12.93
C ARG A 458 0.29 24.56 -11.79
N ARG A 459 -0.84 23.90 -11.89
CA ARG A 459 -1.36 22.90 -10.96
C ARG A 459 -0.85 21.49 -11.33
N LEU A 460 0.47 21.36 -11.48
CA LEU A 460 1.08 20.17 -12.09
C LEU A 460 0.85 18.89 -11.27
N GLY A 461 0.93 18.98 -9.94
CA GLY A 461 0.66 17.85 -9.05
C GLY A 461 -0.78 17.34 -9.17
N GLU A 462 -1.73 18.25 -9.35
CA GLU A 462 -3.13 17.88 -9.60
C GLU A 462 -3.29 17.19 -10.95
N VAL A 463 -2.63 17.67 -12.01
CA VAL A 463 -2.64 17.00 -13.32
C VAL A 463 -2.11 15.58 -13.20
N ILE A 464 -1.01 15.36 -12.48
CA ILE A 464 -0.44 14.02 -12.26
C ILE A 464 -1.47 13.11 -11.59
N LEU A 465 -2.04 13.54 -10.45
CA LEU A 465 -3.00 12.74 -9.68
C LEU A 465 -4.29 12.45 -10.47
N ARG A 466 -4.79 13.41 -11.25
CA ARG A 466 -5.95 13.20 -12.12
C ARG A 466 -5.63 12.27 -13.29
N SER A 467 -4.45 12.40 -13.90
CA SER A 467 -4.01 11.53 -14.98
C SER A 467 -3.87 10.07 -14.54
N THR A 468 -3.34 9.82 -13.34
CA THR A 468 -3.26 8.46 -12.79
C THR A 468 -4.65 7.86 -12.53
N LEU A 469 -5.60 8.67 -12.07
CA LEU A 469 -7.01 8.25 -11.89
C LEU A 469 -7.66 7.93 -13.25
N LEU A 470 -7.47 8.76 -14.27
CA LEU A 470 -8.01 8.54 -15.62
C LEU A 470 -7.47 7.25 -16.22
N ILE A 471 -6.15 7.00 -16.16
CA ILE A 471 -5.56 5.76 -16.68
C ILE A 471 -6.12 4.56 -15.92
N SER A 472 -6.20 4.63 -14.59
CA SER A 472 -6.72 3.52 -13.77
C SER A 472 -8.19 3.23 -14.07
N LYS A 473 -9.03 4.26 -14.22
CA LYS A 473 -10.44 4.12 -14.61
C LYS A 473 -10.57 3.54 -16.02
N GLY A 474 -9.76 4.03 -16.95
CA GLY A 474 -9.75 3.56 -18.33
C GLY A 474 -9.30 2.10 -18.46
N ALA A 475 -8.42 1.63 -17.57
CA ALA A 475 -7.95 0.25 -17.56
C ALA A 475 -9.08 -0.77 -17.28
N VAL A 476 -10.07 -0.40 -16.45
CA VAL A 476 -11.18 -1.27 -16.04
C VAL A 476 -12.52 -0.99 -16.77
N GLY A 477 -12.59 0.09 -17.57
CA GLY A 477 -13.86 0.45 -18.19
C GLY A 477 -13.76 1.37 -19.39
N GLU A 478 -13.67 2.67 -19.18
CA GLU A 478 -13.75 3.67 -20.25
C GLU A 478 -12.40 3.92 -20.94
N VAL A 479 -12.08 3.12 -21.94
CA VAL A 479 -10.79 3.13 -22.64
C VAL A 479 -10.36 4.53 -23.12
N ALA A 480 -11.30 5.45 -23.41
CA ALA A 480 -10.98 6.84 -23.79
C ALA A 480 -10.22 7.61 -22.70
N ASP A 481 -10.47 7.30 -21.40
CA ASP A 481 -9.79 7.94 -20.27
C ASP A 481 -8.27 7.64 -20.26
N ILE A 482 -7.85 6.51 -20.84
CA ILE A 482 -6.42 6.17 -20.99
C ILE A 482 -5.70 7.23 -21.82
N SER A 483 -6.26 7.60 -22.97
CA SER A 483 -5.65 8.63 -23.84
C SER A 483 -5.51 9.97 -23.13
N ALA A 484 -6.55 10.38 -22.40
CA ALA A 484 -6.54 11.63 -21.63
C ALA A 484 -5.46 11.61 -20.53
N GLY A 485 -5.39 10.51 -19.76
CA GLY A 485 -4.40 10.38 -18.69
C GLY A 485 -2.96 10.31 -19.21
N LEU A 486 -2.68 9.53 -20.27
CA LEU A 486 -1.35 9.45 -20.88
C LEU A 486 -0.89 10.80 -21.44
N SER A 487 -1.76 11.51 -22.16
CA SER A 487 -1.44 12.84 -22.68
C SER A 487 -1.20 13.86 -21.56
N GLY A 488 -1.94 13.75 -20.44
CA GLY A 488 -1.73 14.58 -19.26
C GLY A 488 -0.36 14.35 -18.61
N LEU A 489 0.05 13.09 -18.37
CA LEU A 489 1.38 12.77 -17.83
C LEU A 489 2.50 13.29 -18.73
N ARG A 490 2.39 13.11 -20.04
CA ARG A 490 3.38 13.59 -21.01
C ARG A 490 3.47 15.11 -21.03
N ALA A 491 2.35 15.80 -20.98
CA ALA A 491 2.32 17.25 -21.00
C ALA A 491 2.99 17.91 -19.77
N VAL A 492 3.09 17.18 -18.65
CA VAL A 492 3.85 17.61 -17.46
C VAL A 492 5.27 17.04 -17.40
N GLY A 493 5.75 16.42 -18.49
CA GLY A 493 7.13 15.91 -18.60
C GLY A 493 7.35 14.50 -18.07
N LEU A 494 6.31 13.76 -17.69
CA LEU A 494 6.40 12.39 -17.15
C LEU A 494 6.27 11.34 -18.27
N GLU A 495 7.08 11.48 -19.31
CA GLU A 495 7.08 10.57 -20.48
C GLU A 495 7.41 9.13 -20.09
N ASP A 496 8.41 8.90 -19.22
CA ASP A 496 8.79 7.55 -18.74
C ASP A 496 7.61 6.87 -18.05
N ALA A 497 6.92 7.56 -17.12
CA ALA A 497 5.77 7.02 -16.43
C ALA A 497 4.62 6.69 -17.41
N ALA A 498 4.38 7.53 -18.40
CA ALA A 498 3.37 7.29 -19.44
C ALA A 498 3.72 6.06 -20.29
N ARG A 499 4.97 5.88 -20.70
CA ARG A 499 5.44 4.71 -21.49
C ARG A 499 5.32 3.43 -20.67
N ARG A 500 5.77 3.42 -19.42
CA ARG A 500 5.63 2.25 -18.53
C ARG A 500 4.18 1.88 -18.31
N ALA A 501 3.30 2.85 -18.04
CA ALA A 501 1.88 2.60 -17.90
C ALA A 501 1.28 2.02 -19.20
N ALA A 502 1.64 2.55 -20.36
CA ALA A 502 1.18 2.05 -21.65
C ALA A 502 1.68 0.61 -21.93
N LEU A 503 2.95 0.31 -21.65
CA LEU A 503 3.50 -1.04 -21.79
C LEU A 503 2.80 -2.04 -20.84
N GLN A 504 2.53 -1.63 -19.60
CA GLN A 504 1.79 -2.48 -18.66
C GLN A 504 0.35 -2.72 -19.10
N LEU A 505 -0.35 -1.73 -19.66
CA LEU A 505 -1.67 -1.90 -20.27
C LEU A 505 -1.69 -2.92 -21.41
N LEU A 506 -0.61 -2.99 -22.18
CA LEU A 506 -0.49 -3.88 -23.34
C LEU A 506 -0.02 -5.30 -22.98
N LEU A 507 0.81 -5.43 -21.95
CA LEU A 507 1.55 -6.66 -21.68
C LEU A 507 1.05 -7.44 -20.47
N LEU A 508 0.38 -6.80 -19.51
CA LEU A 508 -0.22 -7.49 -18.38
C LEU A 508 -1.59 -8.05 -18.77
N GLU A 509 -1.90 -9.27 -18.34
CA GLU A 509 -3.18 -9.92 -18.61
C GLU A 509 -4.34 -9.28 -17.84
N ARG A 510 -4.04 -8.68 -16.72
CA ARG A 510 -4.97 -7.86 -15.92
C ARG A 510 -4.70 -6.37 -16.14
N ARG A 511 -5.73 -5.54 -15.94
CA ARG A 511 -5.65 -4.10 -16.15
C ARG A 511 -6.01 -3.27 -14.91
N GLY A 512 -5.78 -3.82 -13.72
CA GLY A 512 -6.06 -3.18 -12.45
C GLY A 512 -7.19 -3.81 -11.68
#